data_2934cec5315d40c18d8ddcdb0af65eec
#
_entry.id   2934cec5315d40c18d8ddcdb0af65eec
#
_cell.length_a   1.000
_cell.length_b   1.000
_cell.length_c   1.000
_cell.angle_alpha   90.00
_cell.angle_beta   90.00
_cell.angle_gamma   90.00
#
_symmetry.space_group_name_H-M   'P 1'
#
loop_
_entity.id
_entity.type
_entity.pdbx_description
1 polymer ?
#
loop_
_entity_poly.entity_id
_entity_poly.type
_entity_poly.pdbx_seq_one_letter_code
_entity_poly.pdbx_strand_id
1 'polypeptide(L)' 'KKFDNFVVSTLTSFKDEELARFKVFCSFHPSFIEMVDELTLYYEILRCRTEFIEKEY' A
#
# COMPACT_ATOMS: atom_id res chain seq x y z
N LYS A 1 8.96 -9.28 4.91
CA LYS A 1 9.03 -8.38 3.78
C LYS A 1 8.30 -7.09 4.07
N LYS A 2 8.79 -6.01 3.52
CA LYS A 2 8.25 -4.69 3.81
C LYS A 2 6.86 -4.47 3.22
N PHE A 3 6.66 -4.93 2.00
CA PHE A 3 5.41 -4.64 1.28
C PHE A 3 4.69 -5.94 0.98
N ASP A 4 4.07 -6.50 1.99
CA ASP A 4 3.30 -7.73 1.80
C ASP A 4 1.85 -7.49 2.23
N ASN A 5 1.02 -8.51 2.01
CA ASN A 5 -0.40 -8.38 2.27
C ASN A 5 -0.72 -8.07 3.72
N PHE A 6 0.04 -8.65 4.64
CA PHE A 6 -0.20 -8.42 6.05
C PHE A 6 0.05 -6.96 6.42
N VAL A 7 1.17 -6.43 5.96
CA VAL A 7 1.53 -5.03 6.28
C VAL A 7 0.52 -4.08 5.65
N VAL A 8 0.21 -4.27 4.38
CA VAL A 8 -0.71 -3.38 3.69
C VAL A 8 -2.11 -3.45 4.30
N SER A 9 -2.57 -4.66 4.61
CA SER A 9 -3.87 -4.84 5.22
C SER A 9 -3.95 -4.17 6.58
N THR A 10 -2.89 -4.31 7.38
CA THR A 10 -2.84 -3.70 8.71
C THR A 10 -2.89 -2.18 8.62
N LEU A 11 -2.14 -1.61 7.69
CA LEU A 11 -2.06 -0.16 7.57
C LEU A 11 -3.32 0.46 6.97
N THR A 12 -3.96 -0.24 6.06
CA THR A 12 -5.09 0.33 5.33
C THR A 12 -6.44 -0.18 5.78
N SER A 13 -6.47 -1.32 6.46
CA SER A 13 -7.69 -2.02 6.87
C SER A 13 -8.45 -2.60 5.68
N PHE A 14 -7.83 -2.65 4.53
CA PHE A 14 -8.44 -3.30 3.36
C PHE A 14 -8.30 -4.80 3.46
N LYS A 15 -9.26 -5.52 2.91
CA LYS A 15 -9.28 -6.98 2.91
C LYS A 15 -9.76 -7.51 1.57
N ASP A 16 -9.36 -8.74 1.28
CA ASP A 16 -9.90 -9.50 0.16
C ASP A 16 -9.81 -8.69 -1.15
N GLU A 17 -10.93 -8.52 -1.80
CA GLU A 17 -11.00 -7.87 -3.09
C GLU A 17 -10.51 -6.43 -3.05
N GLU A 18 -10.87 -5.73 -2.01
CA GLU A 18 -10.47 -4.34 -1.85
C GLU A 18 -8.95 -4.23 -1.74
N LEU A 19 -8.35 -5.14 -0.98
CA LEU A 19 -6.90 -5.16 -0.85
C LEU A 19 -6.23 -5.45 -2.19
N ALA A 20 -6.79 -6.37 -2.95
CA ALA A 20 -6.24 -6.69 -4.26
C ALA A 20 -6.30 -5.49 -5.19
N ARG A 21 -7.41 -4.77 -5.19
CA ARG A 21 -7.56 -3.57 -6.01
C ARG A 21 -6.57 -2.49 -5.59
N PHE A 22 -6.41 -2.32 -4.29
CA PHE A 22 -5.50 -1.32 -3.77
C PHE A 22 -4.07 -1.63 -4.20
N LYS A 23 -3.67 -2.88 -4.16
CA LYS A 23 -2.31 -3.24 -4.52
C LYS A 23 -2.04 -3.04 -6.00
N VAL A 24 -3.06 -3.17 -6.83
CA VAL A 24 -2.94 -2.87 -8.25
C VAL A 24 -2.84 -1.35 -8.46
N PHE A 25 -3.68 -0.61 -7.76
CA PHE A 25 -3.67 0.85 -7.86
C PHE A 25 -2.35 1.43 -7.35
N CYS A 26 -1.90 0.94 -6.22
CA CYS A 26 -0.71 1.46 -5.57
C CYS A 26 0.39 0.39 -5.60
N SER A 27 1.15 0.35 -6.67
CA SER A 27 2.24 -0.61 -6.77
C SER A 27 3.56 0.14 -6.84
N PHE A 28 4.54 -0.37 -6.10
CA PHE A 28 5.85 0.23 -6.04
C PHE A 28 6.85 -0.65 -6.76
N HIS A 29 7.84 -0.01 -7.36
CA HIS A 29 8.92 -0.74 -7.98
C HIS A 29 9.71 -1.49 -6.90
N PRO A 30 10.14 -2.74 -7.15
CA PRO A 30 10.90 -3.48 -6.14
C PRO A 30 12.12 -2.75 -5.61
N SER A 31 12.81 -2.01 -6.48
CA SER A 31 13.99 -1.25 -6.04
C SER A 31 13.62 -0.20 -5.00
N PHE A 32 12.50 0.46 -5.21
CA PHE A 32 12.03 1.46 -4.25
C PHE A 32 11.75 0.82 -2.89
N ILE A 33 11.09 -0.33 -2.91
CA ILE A 33 10.75 -1.03 -1.68
C ILE A 33 12.00 -1.43 -0.92
N GLU A 34 13.02 -1.86 -1.63
CA GLU A 34 14.26 -2.30 -0.99
C GLU A 34 15.07 -1.15 -0.44
N MET A 35 15.03 -0.01 -1.10
CA MET A 35 15.89 1.12 -0.73
C MET A 35 15.28 2.05 0.30
N VAL A 36 13.96 2.11 0.36
CA VAL A 36 13.28 3.01 1.27
C VAL A 36 13.19 2.37 2.66
N ASP A 37 13.22 3.18 3.71
CA ASP A 37 13.05 2.63 5.04
C ASP A 37 11.57 2.35 5.31
N GLU A 38 11.32 1.61 6.40
CA GLU A 38 9.96 1.15 6.69
C GLU A 38 8.99 2.29 6.95
N LEU A 39 9.43 3.30 7.68
CA LEU A 39 8.55 4.42 7.99
C LEU A 39 8.15 5.18 6.74
N THR A 40 9.10 5.40 5.85
CA THR A 40 8.81 6.09 4.60
C THR A 40 7.84 5.27 3.75
N LEU A 41 8.06 3.96 3.69
CA LEU A 41 7.18 3.08 2.93
C LEU A 41 5.77 3.10 3.50
N TYR A 42 5.64 3.03 4.81
CA TYR A 42 4.33 3.07 5.46
C TYR A 42 3.61 4.38 5.16
N TYR A 43 4.34 5.47 5.20
CA TYR A 43 3.78 6.77 4.90
C TYR A 43 3.24 6.82 3.47
N GLU A 44 4.02 6.28 2.53
CA GLU A 44 3.59 6.26 1.13
C GLU A 44 2.37 5.37 0.93
N ILE A 45 2.29 4.26 1.67
CA ILE A 45 1.12 3.40 1.58
C ILE A 45 -0.13 4.14 2.06
N LEU A 46 -0.02 4.85 3.17
CA LEU A 46 -1.16 5.58 3.71
C LEU A 46 -1.58 6.72 2.79
N ARG A 47 -0.62 7.36 2.17
CA ARG A 47 -0.90 8.42 1.21
C ARG A 47 -1.63 7.85 -0.01
N CYS A 48 -1.16 6.72 -0.49
CA CYS A 48 -1.77 6.05 -1.61
C CYS A 48 -3.20 5.60 -1.27
N ARG A 49 -3.40 5.20 -0.02
CA ARG A 49 -4.72 4.81 0.46
C ARG A 49 -5.71 5.96 0.33
N THR A 50 -5.30 7.16 0.69
CA THR A 50 -6.15 8.34 0.58
C THR A 50 -6.56 8.57 -0.86
N GLU A 51 -5.60 8.48 -1.78
CA GLU A 51 -5.88 8.67 -3.19
C GLU A 51 -6.78 7.56 -3.74
N PHE A 52 -6.56 6.34 -3.28
CA PHE A 52 -7.37 5.22 -3.72
C PHE A 52 -8.83 5.41 -3.31
N ILE A 53 -9.06 5.83 -2.08
CA ILE A 53 -10.40 6.04 -1.59
C ILE A 53 -11.08 7.17 -2.37
N GLU A 54 -10.37 8.22 -2.65
CA GLU A 54 -10.93 9.34 -3.41
C GLU A 54 -11.34 8.94 -4.81
N LYS A 55 -10.60 8.02 -5.43
CA LYS A 55 -10.88 7.63 -6.80
C LYS A 55 -11.89 6.50 -6.91
N GLU A 56 -11.88 5.58 -5.95
CA GLU A 56 -12.73 4.42 -6.01
C GLU A 56 -14.07 4.63 -5.32
N TYR A 57 -14.13 5.51 -4.38
CA TYR A 57 -15.35 5.81 -3.63
C TYR A 57 -15.71 7.28 -3.78
#